data_a7c68c0eb9cfe8a5a35caad01904724c
#
_entry.id   a7c68c0eb9cfe8a5a35caad01904724c
#
_cell.length_a   1.000
_cell.length_b   1.000
_cell.length_c   1.000
_cell.angle_alpha   90.00
_cell.angle_beta   90.00
_cell.angle_gamma   90.00
#
_symmetry.space_group_name_H-M   'P 1'
#
loop_
_entity.id
_entity.type
_entity.pdbx_description
1 polymer ?
#
loop_
_entity_poly.entity_id
_entity_poly.type
_entity_poly.pdbx_seq_one_letter_code
_entity_poly.pdbx_strand_id
1 'polypeptide(L)'
;MINQLHLAMIELYKGDAKRIQHFCKVHSYAKLIAETENVDKNCQFIIEAAALTHDIGIHICEEKYGSCNGKLQEKEGPAIAEKLLGELGFDRNVSERVQYLIAHHHTYGNINEMDYQILSLIHI
;
A
#
# COMPACT_ATOMS: atom_id res chain seq x y z
N MET A 1 -0.73 12.57 8.89
CA MET A 1 0.24 11.86 8.04
C MET A 1 -0.38 11.07 6.89
N ILE A 2 -1.53 10.45 7.09
CA ILE A 2 -2.20 9.73 6.00
C ILE A 2 -2.56 10.66 4.84
N ASN A 3 -3.07 11.85 5.13
CA ASN A 3 -3.41 12.80 4.06
C ASN A 3 -2.16 13.24 3.28
N GLN A 4 -1.05 13.40 3.97
CA GLN A 4 0.23 13.76 3.33
C GLN A 4 0.71 12.63 2.42
N LEU A 5 0.58 11.38 2.85
CA LEU A 5 0.90 10.21 2.04
C LEU A 5 -0.02 10.14 0.82
N HIS A 6 -1.31 10.37 1.02
CA HIS A 6 -2.30 10.34 -0.06
C HIS A 6 -1.95 11.38 -1.14
N LEU A 7 -1.64 12.60 -0.73
CA LEU A 7 -1.25 13.66 -1.66
C LEU A 7 0.06 13.31 -2.37
N ALA A 8 1.02 12.73 -1.66
CA ALA A 8 2.29 12.32 -2.26
C ALA A 8 2.09 11.23 -3.32
N MET A 9 1.19 10.28 -3.07
CA MET A 9 0.86 9.23 -4.04
C MET A 9 0.16 9.81 -5.27
N ILE A 10 -0.73 10.78 -5.09
CA ILE A 10 -1.39 11.45 -6.20
C ILE A 10 -0.35 12.18 -7.07
N GLU A 11 0.60 12.85 -6.46
CA GLU A 11 1.66 13.54 -7.17
C GLU A 11 2.57 12.56 -7.91
N LEU A 12 2.93 11.46 -7.27
CA LEU A 12 3.76 10.41 -7.87
C LEU A 12 3.11 9.81 -9.12
N TYR A 13 1.79 9.66 -9.09
CA TYR A 13 1.02 9.05 -10.18
C TYR A 13 0.33 10.09 -11.07
N LYS A 14 0.79 11.33 -11.02
CA LYS A 14 0.26 12.42 -11.84
C LYS A 14 0.21 12.00 -13.32
N GLY A 15 -0.94 12.17 -13.94
CA GLY A 15 -1.17 11.75 -15.32
C GLY A 15 -1.73 10.33 -15.47
N ASP A 16 -1.81 9.57 -14.37
CA ASP A 16 -2.35 8.20 -14.38
C ASP A 16 -3.64 8.16 -13.56
N ALA A 17 -4.68 8.78 -14.09
CA ALA A 17 -5.96 8.94 -13.38
C ALA A 17 -6.58 7.61 -12.98
N LYS A 18 -6.45 6.58 -13.79
CA LYS A 18 -7.02 5.27 -13.53
C LYS A 18 -6.42 4.63 -12.27
N ARG A 19 -5.10 4.71 -12.13
CA ARG A 19 -4.42 4.14 -10.95
C ARG A 19 -4.62 5.00 -9.71
N ILE A 20 -4.71 6.32 -9.88
CA ILE A 20 -5.06 7.20 -8.76
C ILE A 20 -6.44 6.85 -8.22
N GLN A 21 -7.43 6.66 -9.08
CA GLN A 21 -8.77 6.25 -8.67
C GLN A 21 -8.74 4.89 -7.97
N HIS A 22 -7.92 3.97 -8.46
CA HIS A 22 -7.81 2.64 -7.87
C HIS A 22 -7.30 2.70 -6.43
N PHE A 23 -6.17 3.36 -6.18
CA PHE A 23 -5.65 3.37 -4.80
C PHE A 23 -6.48 4.22 -3.86
N CYS A 24 -7.15 5.26 -4.34
CA CYS A 24 -8.10 6.02 -3.54
C CYS A 24 -9.28 5.14 -3.12
N LYS A 25 -9.79 4.33 -4.03
CA LYS A 25 -10.89 3.40 -3.77
C LYS A 25 -10.46 2.32 -2.77
N VAL A 26 -9.30 1.74 -2.97
CA VAL A 26 -8.76 0.72 -2.05
C VAL A 26 -8.58 1.30 -0.66
N HIS A 27 -8.04 2.51 -0.56
CA HIS A 27 -7.88 3.20 0.72
C HIS A 27 -9.23 3.42 1.42
N SER A 28 -10.24 3.86 0.68
CA SER A 28 -11.57 4.10 1.21
C SER A 28 -12.18 2.82 1.80
N TYR A 29 -12.08 1.70 1.07
CA TYR A 29 -12.56 0.41 1.55
C TYR A 29 -11.77 -0.09 2.75
N ALA A 30 -10.45 0.05 2.73
CA ALA A 30 -9.60 -0.38 3.83
C ALA A 30 -9.94 0.37 5.11
N LYS A 31 -10.13 1.67 5.02
CA LYS A 31 -10.52 2.51 6.15
C LYS A 31 -11.87 2.09 6.70
N LEU A 32 -12.85 1.88 5.82
CA LEU A 32 -14.20 1.45 6.22
C LEU A 32 -14.16 0.12 6.95
N ILE A 33 -13.47 -0.87 6.40
CA ILE A 33 -13.38 -2.19 7.01
C ILE A 33 -12.66 -2.13 8.35
N ALA A 34 -11.55 -1.39 8.42
CA ALA A 34 -10.79 -1.24 9.66
C ALA A 34 -11.63 -0.61 10.76
N GLU A 35 -12.40 0.42 10.44
CA GLU A 35 -13.30 1.07 11.38
C GLU A 35 -14.43 0.14 11.83
N THR A 36 -14.99 -0.63 10.89
CA THR A 36 -16.07 -1.57 11.17
C THR A 36 -15.59 -2.73 12.05
N GLU A 37 -14.39 -3.23 11.81
CA GLU A 37 -13.77 -4.29 12.61
C GLU A 37 -13.18 -3.78 13.91
N ASN A 38 -13.23 -2.48 14.14
CA ASN A 38 -12.78 -1.85 15.38
C ASN A 38 -11.33 -2.18 15.74
N VAL A 39 -10.45 -2.17 14.75
CA VAL A 39 -9.01 -2.38 14.97
C VAL A 39 -8.40 -1.19 15.72
N ASP A 40 -7.26 -1.39 16.38
CA ASP A 40 -6.62 -0.29 17.09
C ASP A 40 -6.06 0.76 16.10
N LYS A 41 -5.74 1.95 16.64
CA LYS A 41 -5.30 3.08 15.83
C LYS A 41 -4.03 2.80 15.06
N ASN A 42 -3.09 2.07 15.65
CA ASN A 42 -1.83 1.74 14.98
C ASN A 42 -2.08 0.79 13.82
N CYS A 43 -2.91 -0.22 14.02
CA CYS A 43 -3.28 -1.17 12.97
C CYS A 43 -4.02 -0.45 11.84
N GLN A 44 -4.96 0.43 12.17
CA GLN A 44 -5.67 1.22 11.14
C GLN A 44 -4.72 2.11 10.34
N PHE A 45 -3.77 2.76 11.01
CA PHE A 45 -2.77 3.61 10.37
C PHE A 45 -1.95 2.82 9.35
N ILE A 46 -1.50 1.62 9.74
CA ILE A 46 -0.75 0.71 8.86
C ILE A 46 -1.61 0.27 7.67
N ILE A 47 -2.86 -0.11 7.92
CA ILE A 47 -3.79 -0.55 6.88
C ILE A 47 -4.00 0.56 5.84
N GLU A 48 -4.25 1.78 6.30
CA GLU A 48 -4.48 2.91 5.41
C GLU A 48 -3.23 3.24 4.59
N ALA A 49 -2.05 3.24 5.23
CA ALA A 49 -0.79 3.50 4.53
C ALA A 49 -0.50 2.40 3.50
N ALA A 50 -0.72 1.15 3.84
CA ALA A 50 -0.51 0.02 2.93
C ALA A 50 -1.49 0.08 1.75
N ALA A 51 -2.75 0.44 2.01
CA ALA A 51 -3.76 0.56 0.95
C ALA A 51 -3.36 1.61 -0.08
N LEU A 52 -2.83 2.75 0.37
CA LEU A 52 -2.39 3.80 -0.53
C LEU A 52 -1.16 3.43 -1.34
N THR A 53 -0.26 2.62 -0.78
CA THR A 53 1.04 2.34 -1.37
C THR A 53 1.18 0.95 -1.98
N HIS A 54 0.14 0.11 -1.89
CA HIS A 54 0.27 -1.30 -2.27
C HIS A 54 0.74 -1.52 -3.72
N ASP A 55 0.39 -0.64 -4.64
CA ASP A 55 0.77 -0.74 -6.05
C ASP A 55 1.89 0.24 -6.42
N ILE A 56 2.64 0.75 -5.43
CA ILE A 56 3.66 1.78 -5.67
C ILE A 56 4.75 1.35 -6.66
N GLY A 57 4.94 0.05 -6.85
CA GLY A 57 5.94 -0.49 -7.77
C GLY A 57 5.53 -0.55 -9.24
N ILE A 58 4.27 -0.22 -9.58
CA ILE A 58 3.76 -0.42 -10.93
C ILE A 58 4.58 0.33 -11.99
N HIS A 59 4.82 1.64 -11.80
CA HIS A 59 5.53 2.44 -12.79
C HIS A 59 6.98 1.97 -12.98
N ILE A 60 7.65 1.61 -11.88
CA ILE A 60 9.02 1.09 -11.94
C ILE A 60 9.05 -0.26 -12.65
N CYS A 61 8.08 -1.14 -12.38
CA CYS A 61 7.98 -2.43 -13.07
C CYS A 61 7.80 -2.25 -14.57
N GLU A 62 6.91 -1.36 -14.97
CA GLU A 62 6.66 -1.09 -16.39
C GLU A 62 7.91 -0.53 -17.06
N GLU A 63 8.63 0.37 -16.40
CA GLU A 63 9.84 0.96 -16.92
C GLU A 63 10.98 -0.05 -17.04
N LYS A 64 11.20 -0.89 -16.02
CA LYS A 64 12.30 -1.85 -15.98
C LYS A 64 12.06 -3.10 -16.80
N TYR A 65 10.82 -3.60 -16.81
CA TYR A 65 10.50 -4.92 -17.34
C TYR A 65 9.52 -4.88 -18.52
N GLY A 66 9.02 -3.72 -18.88
CA GLY A 66 8.02 -3.57 -19.94
C GLY A 66 6.63 -4.06 -19.56
N SER A 67 6.46 -4.64 -18.38
CA SER A 67 5.17 -5.11 -17.86
C SER A 67 5.25 -5.20 -16.35
N CYS A 68 4.09 -5.34 -15.70
CA CYS A 68 4.05 -5.46 -14.26
C CYS A 68 3.08 -6.56 -13.83
N ASN A 69 3.60 -7.56 -13.13
CA ASN A 69 2.79 -8.61 -12.51
C ASN A 69 2.97 -8.56 -10.99
N GLY A 70 2.19 -9.39 -10.27
CA GLY A 70 2.20 -9.39 -8.81
C GLY A 70 3.58 -9.62 -8.20
N LYS A 71 4.35 -10.55 -8.75
CA LYS A 71 5.69 -10.86 -8.22
C LYS A 71 6.66 -9.71 -8.41
N LEU A 72 6.61 -9.02 -9.55
CA LEU A 72 7.47 -7.87 -9.80
C LEU A 72 7.11 -6.71 -8.88
N GLN A 73 5.82 -6.50 -8.63
CA GLN A 73 5.38 -5.49 -7.66
C GLN A 73 5.83 -5.81 -6.25
N GLU A 74 5.74 -7.08 -5.84
CA GLU A 74 6.21 -7.51 -4.53
C GLU A 74 7.71 -7.33 -4.37
N LYS A 75 8.46 -7.44 -5.46
CA LYS A 75 9.91 -7.26 -5.48
C LYS A 75 10.32 -5.79 -5.43
N GLU A 76 9.71 -4.96 -6.27
CA GLU A 76 10.13 -3.56 -6.44
C GLU A 76 9.43 -2.59 -5.47
N GLY A 77 8.20 -2.89 -5.08
CA GLY A 77 7.39 -1.99 -4.27
C GLY A 77 7.95 -1.63 -2.91
N PRO A 78 8.42 -2.60 -2.12
CA PRO A 78 8.87 -2.30 -0.75
C PRO A 78 9.97 -1.25 -0.66
N ALA A 79 10.97 -1.30 -1.54
CA ALA A 79 12.07 -0.32 -1.53
C ALA A 79 11.58 1.10 -1.85
N ILE A 80 10.64 1.23 -2.78
CA ILE A 80 10.06 2.51 -3.16
C ILE A 80 9.22 3.05 -2.01
N ALA A 81 8.44 2.18 -1.37
CA ALA A 81 7.63 2.56 -0.21
C ALA A 81 8.51 3.01 0.95
N GLU A 82 9.62 2.32 1.21
CA GLU A 82 10.57 2.69 2.25
C GLU A 82 11.07 4.11 2.06
N LYS A 83 11.48 4.44 0.84
CA LYS A 83 11.98 5.77 0.51
C LYS A 83 10.90 6.83 0.72
N LEU A 84 9.70 6.61 0.19
CA LEU A 84 8.61 7.59 0.30
C LEU A 84 8.18 7.79 1.74
N LEU A 85 7.98 6.71 2.49
CA LEU A 85 7.56 6.79 3.88
C LEU A 85 8.63 7.45 4.75
N GLY A 86 9.91 7.15 4.48
CA GLY A 86 11.02 7.80 5.17
C GLY A 86 11.07 9.31 4.91
N GLU A 87 10.86 9.72 3.67
CA GLU A 87 10.84 11.15 3.30
C GLU A 87 9.70 11.90 3.99
N LEU A 88 8.57 11.22 4.22
CA LEU A 88 7.41 11.81 4.88
C LEU A 88 7.48 11.75 6.41
N GLY A 89 8.51 11.10 6.96
CA GLY A 89 8.71 11.03 8.41
C GLY A 89 7.89 9.96 9.12
N PHE A 90 7.50 8.90 8.41
CA PHE A 90 6.79 7.78 9.03
C PHE A 90 7.70 7.02 9.99
N ASP A 91 7.12 6.53 11.09
CA ASP A 91 7.82 5.68 12.05
C ASP A 91 8.38 4.45 11.35
N ARG A 92 9.60 4.04 11.73
CA ARG A 92 10.28 2.90 11.12
C ARG A 92 9.48 1.61 11.23
N ASN A 93 8.85 1.37 12.39
CA ASN A 93 8.05 0.16 12.60
C ASN A 93 6.85 0.11 11.65
N VAL A 94 6.19 1.26 11.45
CA VAL A 94 5.09 1.37 10.49
C VAL A 94 5.59 1.12 9.09
N SER A 95 6.70 1.76 8.70
CA SER A 95 7.28 1.62 7.38
C SER A 95 7.65 0.16 7.08
N GLU A 96 8.27 -0.53 8.03
CA GLU A 96 8.65 -1.94 7.87
C GLU A 96 7.43 -2.83 7.69
N ARG A 97 6.36 -2.59 8.45
CA ARG A 97 5.13 -3.40 8.31
C ARG A 97 4.44 -3.13 6.98
N VAL A 98 4.39 -1.88 6.55
CA VAL A 98 3.84 -1.53 5.23
C VAL A 98 4.63 -2.22 4.12
N GLN A 99 5.95 -2.22 4.20
CA GLN A 99 6.80 -2.91 3.24
C GLN A 99 6.52 -4.41 3.20
N TYR A 100 6.33 -5.03 4.36
CA TYR A 100 5.96 -6.45 4.45
C TYR A 100 4.63 -6.71 3.74
N LEU A 101 3.64 -5.88 3.99
CA LEU A 101 2.33 -6.04 3.37
C LEU A 101 2.40 -5.87 1.84
N ILE A 102 3.18 -4.92 1.36
CA ILE A 102 3.40 -4.71 -0.08
C ILE A 102 4.11 -5.94 -0.68
N ALA A 103 5.11 -6.46 0.00
CA ALA A 103 5.89 -7.61 -0.47
C ALA A 103 5.04 -8.88 -0.59
N HIS A 104 3.91 -8.94 0.09
CA HIS A 104 3.08 -10.14 0.16
C HIS A 104 1.64 -9.94 -0.32
N HIS A 105 1.29 -8.77 -0.87
CA HIS A 105 -0.11 -8.46 -1.16
C HIS A 105 -0.72 -9.32 -2.28
N HIS A 106 0.10 -9.95 -3.10
CA HIS A 106 -0.37 -10.92 -4.10
C HIS A 106 -0.19 -12.37 -3.64
N THR A 107 0.22 -12.59 -2.40
CA THR A 107 0.44 -13.91 -1.81
C THR A 107 -0.67 -14.17 -0.80
N TYR A 108 -1.47 -15.20 -1.05
CA TYR A 108 -2.66 -15.47 -0.23
C TYR A 108 -2.45 -16.53 0.84
N GLY A 109 -1.23 -17.04 1.00
CA GLY A 109 -0.87 -17.96 2.07
C GLY A 109 -0.32 -17.22 3.28
N ASN A 110 -0.39 -17.84 4.47
CA ASN A 110 0.21 -17.31 5.70
C ASN A 110 -0.27 -15.91 6.09
N ILE A 111 -1.57 -15.66 5.93
CA ILE A 111 -2.18 -14.41 6.36
C ILE A 111 -2.26 -14.45 7.88
N ASN A 112 -1.43 -13.65 8.56
CA ASN A 112 -1.16 -13.83 9.99
C ASN A 112 -1.70 -12.73 10.90
N GLU A 113 -2.05 -11.56 10.40
CA GLU A 113 -2.53 -10.48 11.24
C GLU A 113 -3.70 -9.74 10.58
N MET A 114 -4.43 -8.97 11.38
CA MET A 114 -5.65 -8.29 10.92
C MET A 114 -5.38 -7.31 9.79
N ASP A 115 -4.27 -6.59 9.82
CA ASP A 115 -3.91 -5.66 8.76
C ASP A 115 -3.73 -6.39 7.42
N TYR A 116 -3.06 -7.53 7.44
CA TYR A 116 -2.86 -8.36 6.27
C TYR A 116 -4.20 -8.94 5.78
N GLN A 117 -5.02 -9.42 6.73
CA GLN A 117 -6.32 -9.99 6.40
C GLN A 117 -7.22 -8.96 5.71
N ILE A 118 -7.28 -7.75 6.23
CA ILE A 118 -8.11 -6.68 5.67
C ILE A 118 -7.62 -6.30 4.28
N LEU A 119 -6.32 -6.13 4.11
CA LEU A 119 -5.76 -5.78 2.82
C LEU A 119 -6.01 -6.89 1.78
N SER A 120 -5.91 -8.15 2.18
CA SER A 120 -6.17 -9.30 1.31
C SER A 120 -7.62 -9.37 0.85
N LEU A 121 -8.57 -9.03 1.72
CA LEU A 121 -10.00 -9.04 1.40
C LEU A 121 -10.36 -8.01 0.33
N ILE A 122 -9.68 -6.89 0.30
CA ILE A 122 -9.97 -5.79 -0.61
C ILE A 122 -9.31 -6.02 -1.96
N HIS A 123 -8.21 -6.72 -1.95
CA HIS A 123 -7.36 -6.90 -3.13
C HIS A 123 -7.89 -8.06 -3.97
N ILE A 124 -8.76 -7.73 -4.88
CA ILE A 124 -9.37 -8.68 -5.80
C ILE A 124 -8.69 -8.57 -7.15
#